data_429d4f3e2a0708e85d19b6368b0568a7
#
_entry.id   429d4f3e2a0708e85d19b6368b0568a7
#
_cell.length_a   1.000
_cell.length_b   1.000
_cell.length_c   1.000
_cell.angle_alpha   90.00
_cell.angle_beta   90.00
_cell.angle_gamma   90.00
#
_symmetry.space_group_name_H-M   'P 1'
#
loop_
_entity.id
_entity.type
_entity.pdbx_description
1 polymer ?
#
loop_
_entity_poly.entity_id
_entity_poly.type
_entity_poly.pdbx_seq_one_letter_code
_entity_poly.pdbx_strand_id
1 'polypeptide(L)'
;MPSFINKVKIFAGSGSHSIAEKIAKAYGQNLGIVTLNSFSDGEFQPCIDETVRGCDVFIIQSTMPPADNTMELLMLIDAAKRASAHKVVAVIPYFGLARQDRKDKPRVPISSKMVANILTAAGADRVMTMDLHAPQIQGFFDIPVDHLDSTVIFIPYIKSLPAENLLLAAPDVGATKRVREFAKFLGVEMVICDKARKRANEIASMTIIGDVKGKDVVLIDDICDTANTLCKAAALIKEKGAKSVRAVCTHPVLSGKAYENLENSVLEEIVLCDTIPIKNGNYSKIKVLSVDNLFANAIRSVSEFGSISSLFNISDSYQKELI
;
A
#
# COMPACT_ATOMS: atom_id res chain seq x y z
N MET A 1 -38.14 6.28 -4.34
CA MET A 1 -37.60 7.46 -3.64
C MET A 1 -36.30 7.80 -4.36
N PRO A 2 -36.01 9.06 -4.71
CA PRO A 2 -34.69 9.39 -5.23
C PRO A 2 -33.67 9.03 -4.16
N SER A 3 -32.68 8.23 -4.51
CA SER A 3 -31.54 7.95 -3.65
C SER A 3 -30.78 9.27 -3.46
N PHE A 4 -30.87 9.86 -2.28
CA PHE A 4 -30.01 11.00 -1.93
C PHE A 4 -28.59 10.48 -1.81
N ILE A 5 -27.81 10.57 -2.91
CA ILE A 5 -26.36 10.38 -2.87
C ILE A 5 -25.80 11.64 -2.20
N ASN A 6 -25.16 11.47 -1.05
CA ASN A 6 -24.52 12.59 -0.35
C ASN A 6 -23.39 13.16 -1.22
N LYS A 7 -23.16 14.46 -1.09
CA LYS A 7 -22.01 15.09 -1.75
C LYS A 7 -20.72 14.52 -1.21
N VAL A 8 -19.87 14.02 -2.09
CA VAL A 8 -18.54 13.50 -1.75
C VAL A 8 -17.55 14.66 -1.66
N LYS A 9 -16.73 14.67 -0.60
CA LYS A 9 -15.60 15.55 -0.42
C LYS A 9 -14.35 14.74 -0.15
N ILE A 10 -13.26 15.02 -0.87
CA ILE A 10 -11.97 14.35 -0.75
C ILE A 10 -10.95 15.35 -0.26
N PHE A 11 -10.30 15.06 0.86
CA PHE A 11 -9.26 15.87 1.46
C PHE A 11 -7.95 15.07 1.53
N ALA A 12 -6.84 15.79 1.56
CA ALA A 12 -5.51 15.22 1.74
C ALA A 12 -4.90 15.67 3.05
N GLY A 13 -4.26 14.75 3.75
CA GLY A 13 -3.23 15.11 4.71
C GLY A 13 -1.91 15.43 3.99
N SER A 14 -1.02 16.13 4.68
CA SER A 14 0.23 16.67 4.14
C SER A 14 1.17 15.60 3.57
N GLY A 15 1.24 14.44 4.23
CA GLY A 15 2.10 13.32 3.83
C GLY A 15 1.64 12.56 2.58
N SER A 16 0.41 12.82 2.09
CA SER A 16 -0.17 12.07 0.95
C SER A 16 -0.76 12.97 -0.13
N HIS A 17 -0.40 14.26 -0.15
CA HIS A 17 -1.00 15.23 -1.05
C HIS A 17 -0.91 14.80 -2.53
N SER A 18 0.25 14.35 -2.99
CA SER A 18 0.46 13.97 -4.40
C SER A 18 -0.46 12.82 -4.86
N ILE A 19 -0.58 11.75 -4.07
CA ILE A 19 -1.47 10.64 -4.43
C ILE A 19 -2.94 11.04 -4.27
N ALA A 20 -3.26 11.87 -3.29
CA ALA A 20 -4.61 12.36 -3.07
C ALA A 20 -5.11 13.23 -4.24
N GLU A 21 -4.26 14.08 -4.81
CA GLU A 21 -4.58 14.83 -6.03
C GLU A 21 -4.92 13.92 -7.21
N LYS A 22 -4.11 12.88 -7.42
CA LYS A 22 -4.37 11.89 -8.48
C LYS A 22 -5.70 11.16 -8.25
N ILE A 23 -5.95 10.70 -7.01
CA ILE A 23 -7.21 10.03 -6.65
C ILE A 23 -8.40 10.95 -6.86
N ALA A 24 -8.34 12.21 -6.41
CA ALA A 24 -9.43 13.16 -6.59
C ALA A 24 -9.70 13.44 -8.08
N LYS A 25 -8.64 13.60 -8.88
CA LYS A 25 -8.74 13.78 -10.33
C LYS A 25 -9.36 12.54 -11.01
N ALA A 26 -8.94 11.33 -10.65
CA ALA A 26 -9.50 10.08 -11.17
C ALA A 26 -10.96 9.88 -10.74
N TYR A 27 -11.33 10.37 -9.56
CA TYR A 27 -12.72 10.42 -9.09
C TYR A 27 -13.56 11.44 -9.90
N GLY A 28 -12.96 12.47 -10.47
CA GLY A 28 -13.61 13.51 -11.26
C GLY A 28 -13.85 14.83 -10.51
N GLN A 29 -13.07 15.12 -9.46
CA GLN A 29 -13.14 16.38 -8.73
C GLN A 29 -11.75 16.87 -8.27
N ASN A 30 -11.68 18.10 -7.78
CA ASN A 30 -10.48 18.62 -7.11
C ASN A 30 -10.50 18.20 -5.62
N LEU A 31 -9.32 18.24 -4.99
CA LEU A 31 -9.23 18.14 -3.53
C LEU A 31 -9.97 19.29 -2.86
N GLY A 32 -10.55 19.01 -1.73
CA GLY A 32 -11.00 20.03 -0.80
C GLY A 32 -9.82 20.75 -0.14
N ILE A 33 -10.04 21.97 0.33
CA ILE A 33 -8.99 22.83 0.87
C ILE A 33 -8.76 22.51 2.34
N VAL A 34 -7.51 22.19 2.67
CA VAL A 34 -7.02 22.02 4.05
C VAL A 34 -5.84 22.95 4.27
N THR A 35 -5.91 23.75 5.33
CA THR A 35 -4.78 24.53 5.81
C THR A 35 -4.16 23.88 7.03
N LEU A 36 -2.85 23.73 7.05
CA LEU A 36 -2.09 23.22 8.20
C LEU A 36 -1.36 24.37 8.88
N ASN A 37 -1.85 24.79 10.03
CA ASN A 37 -1.22 25.82 10.86
C ASN A 37 -0.18 25.16 11.76
N SER A 38 1.04 25.68 11.79
CA SER A 38 2.11 25.24 12.68
C SER A 38 2.39 26.28 13.74
N PHE A 39 2.59 25.87 14.98
CA PHE A 39 2.90 26.70 16.11
C PHE A 39 4.40 26.64 16.44
N SER A 40 4.89 27.62 17.17
CA SER A 40 6.33 27.76 17.46
C SER A 40 6.88 26.68 18.40
N ASP A 41 6.03 26.01 19.14
CA ASP A 41 6.37 24.89 20.03
C ASP A 41 6.40 23.53 19.30
N GLY A 42 6.02 23.52 18.00
CA GLY A 42 5.94 22.32 17.17
C GLY A 42 4.57 21.67 17.10
N GLU A 43 3.57 22.20 17.83
CA GLU A 43 2.19 21.78 17.62
C GLU A 43 1.70 22.22 16.23
N PHE A 44 0.69 21.52 15.72
CA PHE A 44 0.04 21.87 14.47
C PHE A 44 -1.47 21.65 14.53
N GLN A 45 -2.20 22.38 13.70
CA GLN A 45 -3.65 22.35 13.63
C GLN A 45 -4.09 22.30 12.16
N PRO A 46 -4.62 21.18 11.66
CA PRO A 46 -5.27 21.15 10.36
C PRO A 46 -6.64 21.79 10.44
N CYS A 47 -6.99 22.55 9.41
CA CYS A 47 -8.29 23.20 9.24
C CYS A 47 -8.90 22.79 7.90
N ILE A 48 -10.16 22.37 7.91
CA ILE A 48 -10.95 22.15 6.70
C ILE A 48 -11.61 23.48 6.32
N ASP A 49 -11.16 24.11 5.24
CA ASP A 49 -11.55 25.48 4.87
C ASP A 49 -12.81 25.55 4.00
N GLU A 50 -13.64 24.52 4.06
CA GLU A 50 -14.91 24.48 3.36
C GLU A 50 -15.98 23.71 4.15
N THR A 51 -17.25 23.94 3.82
CA THR A 51 -18.34 23.21 4.49
C THR A 51 -18.37 21.74 4.13
N VAL A 52 -18.44 20.89 5.14
CA VAL A 52 -18.58 19.42 5.01
C VAL A 52 -19.90 18.91 5.62
N ARG A 53 -20.77 19.82 6.06
CA ARG A 53 -22.06 19.44 6.69
C ARG A 53 -22.89 18.57 5.77
N GLY A 54 -23.24 17.37 6.24
CA GLY A 54 -24.03 16.39 5.49
C GLY A 54 -23.29 15.73 4.30
N CYS A 55 -21.98 15.99 4.13
CA CYS A 55 -21.18 15.35 3.09
C CYS A 55 -20.60 14.00 3.55
N ASP A 56 -20.35 13.11 2.61
CA ASP A 56 -19.47 11.96 2.81
C ASP A 56 -18.02 12.42 2.58
N VAL A 57 -17.22 12.38 3.63
CA VAL A 57 -15.85 12.92 3.66
C VAL A 57 -14.85 11.79 3.59
N PHE A 58 -13.95 11.84 2.62
CA PHE A 58 -12.83 10.93 2.45
C PHE A 58 -11.53 11.67 2.72
N ILE A 59 -10.76 11.23 3.71
CA ILE A 59 -9.50 11.84 4.10
C ILE A 59 -8.37 10.90 3.72
N ILE A 60 -7.54 11.31 2.77
CA ILE A 60 -6.45 10.49 2.23
C ILE A 60 -5.15 10.84 2.95
N GLN A 61 -4.65 9.90 3.75
CA GLN A 61 -3.37 10.05 4.45
C GLN A 61 -2.76 8.69 4.77
N SER A 62 -1.63 8.37 4.17
CA SER A 62 -0.79 7.25 4.59
C SER A 62 -0.15 7.53 5.95
N THR A 63 -0.12 6.52 6.81
CA THR A 63 0.36 6.68 8.20
C THR A 63 1.82 6.23 8.36
N MET A 64 2.66 6.49 7.33
CA MET A 64 4.11 6.32 7.42
C MET A 64 4.70 7.33 8.42
N PRO A 65 5.91 7.06 8.97
CA PRO A 65 6.62 8.07 9.77
C PRO A 65 6.85 9.39 9.00
N PRO A 66 6.85 10.54 9.69
CA PRO A 66 6.77 10.70 11.15
C PRO A 66 5.36 10.41 11.71
N ALA A 67 5.25 10.24 13.03
CA ALA A 67 3.98 9.97 13.70
C ALA A 67 2.94 11.08 13.48
N ASP A 68 3.39 12.28 13.14
CA ASP A 68 2.57 13.44 12.81
C ASP A 68 1.59 13.17 11.67
N ASN A 69 1.96 12.33 10.69
CA ASN A 69 1.04 11.90 9.64
C ASN A 69 -0.19 11.18 10.20
N THR A 70 -0.01 10.37 11.24
CA THR A 70 -1.12 9.71 11.93
C THR A 70 -1.92 10.70 12.76
N MET A 71 -1.25 11.61 13.48
CA MET A 71 -1.92 12.64 14.28
C MET A 71 -2.72 13.60 13.41
N GLU A 72 -2.18 14.03 12.28
CA GLU A 72 -2.90 14.88 11.32
C GLU A 72 -4.17 14.20 10.80
N LEU A 73 -4.09 12.91 10.44
CA LEU A 73 -5.28 12.15 10.05
C LEU A 73 -6.35 12.12 11.14
N LEU A 74 -5.96 11.87 12.40
CA LEU A 74 -6.88 11.84 13.53
C LEU A 74 -7.55 13.20 13.75
N MET A 75 -6.78 14.29 13.67
CA MET A 75 -7.30 15.66 13.81
C MET A 75 -8.25 16.03 12.68
N LEU A 76 -7.95 15.63 11.42
CA LEU A 76 -8.85 15.86 10.29
C LEU A 76 -10.16 15.07 10.43
N ILE A 77 -10.11 13.84 10.94
CA ILE A 77 -11.30 13.03 11.23
C ILE A 77 -12.16 13.74 12.29
N ASP A 78 -11.58 14.16 13.41
CA ASP A 78 -12.29 14.87 14.48
C ASP A 78 -12.88 16.19 13.97
N ALA A 79 -12.13 16.98 13.18
CA ALA A 79 -12.61 18.22 12.58
C ALA A 79 -13.82 17.99 11.67
N ALA A 80 -13.78 16.99 10.80
CA ALA A 80 -14.88 16.65 9.90
C ALA A 80 -16.13 16.21 10.69
N LYS A 81 -15.97 15.41 11.74
CA LYS A 81 -17.08 14.99 12.62
C LYS A 81 -17.70 16.18 13.34
N ARG A 82 -16.88 17.06 13.91
CA ARG A 82 -17.37 18.31 14.59
C ARG A 82 -18.04 19.27 13.62
N ALA A 83 -17.61 19.27 12.34
CA ALA A 83 -18.25 20.05 11.27
C ALA A 83 -19.53 19.40 10.71
N SER A 84 -20.02 18.33 11.34
CA SER A 84 -21.25 17.59 10.98
C SER A 84 -21.19 16.90 9.61
N ALA A 85 -20.04 16.34 9.24
CA ALA A 85 -19.97 15.40 8.12
C ALA A 85 -20.96 14.24 8.34
N HIS A 86 -21.60 13.76 7.28
CA HIS A 86 -22.51 12.61 7.35
C HIS A 86 -21.71 11.33 7.64
N LYS A 87 -20.64 11.11 6.90
CA LYS A 87 -19.74 9.98 7.06
C LYS A 87 -18.29 10.46 6.91
N VAL A 88 -17.37 9.90 7.69
CA VAL A 88 -15.93 10.15 7.57
C VAL A 88 -15.20 8.83 7.30
N VAL A 89 -14.57 8.73 6.14
CA VAL A 89 -13.81 7.56 5.70
C VAL A 89 -12.32 7.91 5.75
N ALA A 90 -11.56 7.18 6.55
CA ALA A 90 -10.11 7.26 6.56
C ALA A 90 -9.55 6.42 5.40
N VAL A 91 -9.03 7.08 4.37
CA VAL A 91 -8.38 6.43 3.22
C VAL A 91 -6.88 6.40 3.47
N ILE A 92 -6.35 5.23 3.75
CA ILE A 92 -4.97 5.02 4.21
C ILE A 92 -4.25 4.12 3.20
N PRO A 93 -3.66 4.67 2.11
CA PRO A 93 -2.98 3.85 1.09
C PRO A 93 -1.88 2.97 1.69
N TYR A 94 -1.12 3.49 2.66
CA TYR A 94 -0.20 2.70 3.47
C TYR A 94 -0.56 2.79 4.95
N PHE A 95 -0.96 1.67 5.54
CA PHE A 95 -1.24 1.54 6.97
C PHE A 95 0.07 1.30 7.74
N GLY A 96 0.59 2.34 8.35
CA GLY A 96 1.80 2.28 9.18
C GLY A 96 1.62 1.40 10.42
N LEU A 97 2.74 0.93 10.97
CA LEU A 97 2.78 0.00 12.12
C LEU A 97 2.09 -1.36 11.87
N ALA A 98 1.68 -1.68 10.64
CA ALA A 98 1.08 -2.96 10.27
C ALA A 98 1.98 -4.17 10.57
N ARG A 99 3.31 -3.99 10.57
CA ARG A 99 4.28 -5.05 10.93
C ARG A 99 4.27 -5.42 12.43
N GLN A 100 3.52 -4.66 13.26
CA GLN A 100 3.34 -4.89 14.69
C GLN A 100 1.91 -5.40 14.98
N ASP A 101 1.53 -6.47 14.28
CA ASP A 101 0.20 -7.08 14.32
C ASP A 101 0.04 -8.15 15.42
N ARG A 102 1.16 -8.55 16.04
CA ARG A 102 1.22 -9.56 17.09
C ARG A 102 2.40 -9.32 18.03
N LYS A 103 2.38 -9.98 19.18
CA LYS A 103 3.54 -10.01 20.06
C LYS A 103 4.55 -11.04 19.55
N ASP A 104 5.67 -10.59 19.07
CA ASP A 104 6.82 -11.41 18.67
C ASP A 104 7.76 -11.72 19.85
N LYS A 105 7.62 -10.97 20.94
CA LYS A 105 8.38 -11.14 22.20
C LYS A 105 7.58 -10.59 23.39
N PRO A 106 7.98 -10.91 24.64
CA PRO A 106 7.33 -10.37 25.82
C PRO A 106 7.37 -8.83 25.88
N ARG A 107 6.30 -8.22 26.41
CA ARG A 107 6.21 -6.78 26.74
C ARG A 107 6.31 -5.84 25.57
N VAL A 108 5.95 -6.26 24.36
CA VAL A 108 5.80 -5.41 23.19
C VAL A 108 4.32 -5.09 22.95
N PRO A 109 4.00 -3.95 22.30
CA PRO A 109 2.64 -3.62 21.92
C PRO A 109 2.15 -4.45 20.72
N ILE A 110 0.85 -4.39 20.46
CA ILE A 110 0.24 -4.70 19.17
C ILE A 110 -0.19 -3.35 18.59
N SER A 111 0.76 -2.66 17.95
CA SER A 111 0.56 -1.26 17.56
C SER A 111 -0.48 -1.08 16.47
N SER A 112 -0.66 -2.06 15.58
CA SER A 112 -1.72 -2.04 14.58
C SER A 112 -3.13 -2.04 15.20
N LYS A 113 -3.34 -2.80 16.30
CA LYS A 113 -4.61 -2.76 17.07
C LYS A 113 -4.80 -1.42 17.76
N MET A 114 -3.73 -0.87 18.34
CA MET A 114 -3.79 0.45 18.98
C MET A 114 -4.21 1.52 17.96
N VAL A 115 -3.61 1.55 16.78
CA VAL A 115 -3.94 2.53 15.71
C VAL A 115 -5.40 2.33 15.25
N ALA A 116 -5.86 1.08 15.07
CA ALA A 116 -7.25 0.79 14.72
C ALA A 116 -8.23 1.38 15.76
N ASN A 117 -7.94 1.19 17.04
CA ASN A 117 -8.77 1.73 18.13
C ASN A 117 -8.79 3.28 18.13
N ILE A 118 -7.64 3.92 17.93
CA ILE A 118 -7.53 5.38 17.94
C ILE A 118 -8.28 5.99 16.74
N LEU A 119 -8.19 5.40 15.54
CA LEU A 119 -8.93 5.83 14.36
C LEU A 119 -10.46 5.77 14.61
N THR A 120 -10.91 4.67 15.19
CA THR A 120 -12.33 4.51 15.58
C THR A 120 -12.74 5.54 16.61
N ALA A 121 -11.92 5.77 17.65
CA ALA A 121 -12.19 6.74 18.70
C ALA A 121 -12.19 8.19 18.20
N ALA A 122 -11.37 8.53 17.20
CA ALA A 122 -11.36 9.84 16.56
C ALA A 122 -12.63 10.10 15.73
N GLY A 123 -13.41 9.04 15.42
CA GLY A 123 -14.70 9.16 14.74
C GLY A 123 -14.71 8.71 13.29
N ALA A 124 -13.73 7.93 12.83
CA ALA A 124 -13.80 7.30 11.54
C ALA A 124 -14.99 6.32 11.49
N ASP A 125 -15.83 6.44 10.45
CA ASP A 125 -16.97 5.53 10.24
C ASP A 125 -16.56 4.31 9.40
N ARG A 126 -15.44 4.39 8.67
CA ARG A 126 -14.89 3.35 7.80
C ARG A 126 -13.41 3.60 7.56
N VAL A 127 -12.66 2.53 7.33
CA VAL A 127 -11.28 2.61 6.85
C VAL A 127 -11.19 1.98 5.45
N MET A 128 -10.45 2.62 4.56
CA MET A 128 -10.08 2.07 3.26
C MET A 128 -8.56 2.01 3.20
N THR A 129 -8.00 0.85 2.92
CA THR A 129 -6.55 0.66 2.89
C THR A 129 -6.15 -0.38 1.85
N MET A 130 -4.86 -0.53 1.60
CA MET A 130 -4.34 -1.45 0.59
C MET A 130 -3.27 -2.37 1.20
N ASP A 131 -3.24 -3.62 0.75
CA ASP A 131 -2.19 -4.61 1.03
C ASP A 131 -1.66 -4.59 2.48
N LEU A 132 -2.55 -4.73 3.44
CA LEU A 132 -2.15 -4.88 4.84
C LEU A 132 -1.10 -5.98 4.98
N HIS A 133 -0.02 -5.70 5.72
CA HIS A 133 1.06 -6.65 5.99
C HIS A 133 0.54 -8.01 6.49
N ALA A 134 -0.51 -7.98 7.28
CA ALA A 134 -1.22 -9.15 7.76
C ALA A 134 -2.74 -8.92 7.51
N PRO A 135 -3.39 -9.67 6.61
CA PRO A 135 -4.80 -9.45 6.26
C PRO A 135 -5.75 -9.49 7.46
N GLN A 136 -5.40 -10.24 8.51
CA GLN A 136 -6.18 -10.32 9.76
C GLN A 136 -6.26 -8.99 10.54
N ILE A 137 -5.43 -7.99 10.22
CA ILE A 137 -5.53 -6.63 10.81
C ILE A 137 -6.91 -6.02 10.56
N GLN A 138 -7.59 -6.41 9.48
CA GLN A 138 -8.98 -6.01 9.23
C GLN A 138 -9.90 -6.31 10.44
N GLY A 139 -9.66 -7.43 11.14
CA GLY A 139 -10.39 -7.82 12.34
C GLY A 139 -10.02 -7.03 13.60
N PHE A 140 -9.07 -6.10 13.53
CA PHE A 140 -8.73 -5.22 14.65
C PHE A 140 -9.64 -3.99 14.73
N PHE A 141 -10.38 -3.71 13.67
CA PHE A 141 -11.32 -2.60 13.61
C PHE A 141 -12.72 -3.05 14.00
N ASP A 142 -13.41 -2.23 14.77
CA ASP A 142 -14.83 -2.39 15.11
C ASP A 142 -15.74 -1.62 14.11
N ILE A 143 -15.14 -1.04 13.07
CA ILE A 143 -15.79 -0.35 11.95
C ILE A 143 -15.45 -1.07 10.63
N PRO A 144 -16.25 -0.90 9.57
CA PRO A 144 -15.97 -1.52 8.27
C PRO A 144 -14.59 -1.16 7.71
N VAL A 145 -13.91 -2.14 7.13
CA VAL A 145 -12.62 -1.98 6.44
C VAL A 145 -12.75 -2.45 5.00
N ASP A 146 -12.42 -1.57 4.06
CA ASP A 146 -12.21 -1.93 2.66
C ASP A 146 -10.72 -2.18 2.45
N HIS A 147 -10.36 -3.44 2.27
CA HIS A 147 -8.98 -3.86 2.03
C HIS A 147 -8.77 -4.08 0.53
N LEU A 148 -8.10 -3.12 -0.13
CA LEU A 148 -7.78 -3.19 -1.55
C LEU A 148 -6.54 -4.07 -1.77
N ASP A 149 -6.47 -4.70 -2.94
CA ASP A 149 -5.43 -5.67 -3.29
C ASP A 149 -4.66 -5.21 -4.53
N SER A 150 -3.33 -5.26 -4.49
CA SER A 150 -2.45 -4.84 -5.58
C SER A 150 -2.42 -5.80 -6.78
N THR A 151 -3.04 -6.96 -6.68
CA THR A 151 -3.12 -7.90 -7.81
C THR A 151 -3.67 -7.26 -9.07
N VAL A 152 -4.68 -6.37 -8.92
CA VAL A 152 -5.30 -5.66 -10.07
C VAL A 152 -4.35 -4.68 -10.76
N ILE A 153 -3.28 -4.26 -10.09
CA ILE A 153 -2.26 -3.36 -10.63
C ILE A 153 -1.08 -4.16 -11.17
N PHE A 154 -0.58 -5.14 -10.43
CA PHE A 154 0.63 -5.84 -10.80
C PHE A 154 0.41 -6.99 -11.79
N ILE A 155 -0.76 -7.65 -11.82
CA ILE A 155 -1.00 -8.74 -12.77
C ILE A 155 -0.95 -8.25 -14.23
N PRO A 156 -1.61 -7.13 -14.61
CA PRO A 156 -1.48 -6.58 -15.96
C PRO A 156 -0.02 -6.25 -16.32
N TYR A 157 0.72 -5.65 -15.39
CA TYR A 157 2.13 -5.36 -15.59
C TYR A 157 2.95 -6.65 -15.81
N ILE A 158 2.80 -7.66 -14.94
CA ILE A 158 3.55 -8.92 -15.06
C ILE A 158 3.20 -9.63 -16.37
N LYS A 159 1.95 -9.63 -16.80
CA LYS A 159 1.52 -10.19 -18.11
C LYS A 159 2.13 -9.44 -19.30
N SER A 160 2.46 -8.17 -19.16
CA SER A 160 3.09 -7.38 -20.22
C SER A 160 4.60 -7.61 -20.37
N LEU A 161 5.23 -8.31 -19.42
CA LEU A 161 6.65 -8.60 -19.47
C LEU A 161 6.99 -9.56 -20.61
N PRO A 162 8.11 -9.36 -21.31
CA PRO A 162 8.61 -10.28 -22.33
C PRO A 162 9.25 -11.50 -21.67
N ALA A 163 8.46 -12.35 -21.01
CA ALA A 163 8.91 -13.50 -20.25
C ALA A 163 8.40 -14.79 -20.89
N GLU A 164 9.29 -15.63 -21.39
CA GLU A 164 8.96 -16.95 -21.98
C GLU A 164 8.74 -18.02 -20.92
N ASN A 165 9.50 -17.94 -19.82
CA ASN A 165 9.52 -18.90 -18.72
C ASN A 165 9.30 -18.17 -17.38
N LEU A 166 8.15 -17.47 -17.26
CA LEU A 166 7.81 -16.71 -16.06
C LEU A 166 7.71 -17.61 -14.83
N LEU A 167 8.37 -17.18 -13.78
CA LEU A 167 8.34 -17.81 -12.46
C LEU A 167 8.18 -16.72 -11.38
N LEU A 168 7.33 -16.94 -10.40
CA LEU A 168 7.20 -16.02 -9.28
C LEU A 168 8.05 -16.47 -8.09
N ALA A 169 8.55 -15.52 -7.32
CA ALA A 169 9.36 -15.82 -6.15
C ALA A 169 8.90 -15.03 -4.91
N ALA A 170 8.78 -15.74 -3.79
CA ALA A 170 8.63 -15.11 -2.49
C ALA A 170 10.02 -14.78 -1.92
N PRO A 171 10.31 -13.52 -1.57
CA PRO A 171 11.61 -13.12 -1.02
C PRO A 171 11.85 -13.66 0.40
N ASP A 172 10.79 -14.09 1.06
CA ASP A 172 10.84 -14.87 2.32
C ASP A 172 9.54 -15.68 2.50
N VAL A 173 9.52 -16.50 3.57
CA VAL A 173 8.37 -17.36 3.89
C VAL A 173 7.09 -16.55 4.17
N GLY A 174 7.22 -15.33 4.72
CA GLY A 174 6.08 -14.47 5.01
C GLY A 174 5.28 -14.05 3.76
N ALA A 175 5.97 -13.85 2.63
CA ALA A 175 5.34 -13.47 1.37
C ALA A 175 4.68 -14.65 0.62
N THR A 176 4.87 -15.90 1.08
CA THR A 176 4.44 -17.12 0.35
C THR A 176 2.96 -17.12 -0.02
N LYS A 177 2.09 -16.71 0.91
CA LYS A 177 0.64 -16.69 0.65
C LYS A 177 0.28 -15.71 -0.46
N ARG A 178 0.83 -14.50 -0.41
CA ARG A 178 0.65 -13.46 -1.43
C ARG A 178 1.13 -13.95 -2.80
N VAL A 179 2.36 -14.45 -2.89
CA VAL A 179 2.93 -14.93 -4.16
C VAL A 179 2.12 -16.07 -4.75
N ARG A 180 1.57 -16.97 -3.90
CA ARG A 180 0.70 -18.07 -4.35
C ARG A 180 -0.60 -17.55 -4.99
N GLU A 181 -1.18 -16.47 -4.48
CA GLU A 181 -2.37 -15.85 -5.07
C GLU A 181 -2.05 -15.30 -6.46
N PHE A 182 -0.94 -14.59 -6.63
CA PHE A 182 -0.47 -14.12 -7.94
C PHE A 182 -0.20 -15.30 -8.90
N ALA A 183 0.51 -16.33 -8.42
CA ALA A 183 0.83 -17.52 -9.23
C ALA A 183 -0.45 -18.22 -9.75
N LYS A 184 -1.48 -18.31 -8.90
CA LYS A 184 -2.78 -18.84 -9.27
C LYS A 184 -3.45 -18.03 -10.37
N PHE A 185 -3.44 -16.69 -10.26
CA PHE A 185 -4.03 -15.81 -11.28
C PHE A 185 -3.29 -15.87 -12.62
N LEU A 186 -1.96 -16.00 -12.57
CA LEU A 186 -1.13 -16.04 -13.77
C LEU A 186 -0.99 -17.44 -14.37
N GLY A 187 -1.38 -18.48 -13.64
CA GLY A 187 -1.21 -19.87 -14.07
C GLY A 187 0.25 -20.32 -14.14
N VAL A 188 1.12 -19.78 -13.28
CA VAL A 188 2.57 -20.05 -13.27
C VAL A 188 3.03 -20.67 -11.95
N GLU A 189 4.23 -21.27 -11.97
CA GLU A 189 4.87 -21.82 -10.78
C GLU A 189 5.46 -20.71 -9.89
N MET A 190 5.77 -21.09 -8.65
CA MET A 190 6.45 -20.21 -7.69
C MET A 190 7.55 -20.93 -6.93
N VAL A 191 8.55 -20.16 -6.50
CA VAL A 191 9.62 -20.59 -5.59
C VAL A 191 9.64 -19.71 -4.33
N ILE A 192 10.34 -20.19 -3.30
CA ILE A 192 10.45 -19.51 -2.02
C ILE A 192 11.91 -19.32 -1.66
N CYS A 193 12.32 -18.11 -1.32
CA CYS A 193 13.59 -17.83 -0.67
C CYS A 193 13.42 -17.98 0.84
N ASP A 194 13.98 -19.04 1.40
CA ASP A 194 13.97 -19.27 2.85
C ASP A 194 15.23 -18.67 3.48
N LYS A 195 15.03 -17.81 4.50
CA LYS A 195 16.12 -17.13 5.22
C LYS A 195 16.28 -17.68 6.63
N ALA A 196 17.42 -18.30 6.91
CA ALA A 196 17.82 -18.64 8.26
C ALA A 196 18.47 -17.42 8.94
N ARG A 197 17.94 -16.99 10.09
CA ARG A 197 18.51 -15.90 10.91
C ARG A 197 19.33 -16.49 12.06
N LYS A 198 20.58 -16.06 12.22
CA LYS A 198 21.38 -16.37 13.43
C LYS A 198 21.09 -15.39 14.56
N ARG A 199 20.75 -14.12 14.25
CA ARG A 199 20.38 -13.06 15.21
C ARG A 199 19.36 -12.13 14.57
N ALA A 200 18.68 -11.30 15.36
CA ALA A 200 17.84 -10.23 14.85
C ALA A 200 18.67 -9.31 13.93
N ASN A 201 18.19 -9.11 12.68
CA ASN A 201 18.82 -8.31 11.62
C ASN A 201 20.06 -8.91 10.92
N GLU A 202 20.53 -10.12 11.25
CA GLU A 202 21.56 -10.82 10.49
C GLU A 202 20.97 -12.01 9.71
N ILE A 203 20.98 -11.93 8.38
CA ILE A 203 20.67 -13.07 7.51
C ILE A 203 21.95 -13.92 7.41
N ALA A 204 21.92 -15.10 8.04
CA ALA A 204 23.08 -15.99 8.06
C ALA A 204 23.22 -16.80 6.77
N SER A 205 22.10 -17.25 6.21
CA SER A 205 22.02 -17.94 4.93
C SER A 205 20.64 -17.74 4.32
N MET A 206 20.59 -17.80 3.00
CA MET A 206 19.34 -17.83 2.24
C MET A 206 19.41 -19.00 1.27
N THR A 207 18.36 -19.78 1.17
CA THR A 207 18.24 -20.91 0.25
C THR A 207 16.99 -20.76 -0.60
N ILE A 208 16.99 -21.35 -1.81
CA ILE A 208 15.82 -21.36 -2.69
C ILE A 208 15.18 -22.75 -2.63
N ILE A 209 13.88 -22.77 -2.40
CA ILE A 209 13.05 -23.97 -2.50
C ILE A 209 12.38 -23.91 -3.86
N GLY A 210 12.83 -24.75 -4.80
CA GLY A 210 12.41 -24.81 -6.20
C GLY A 210 13.58 -24.56 -7.15
N ASP A 211 13.30 -24.58 -8.46
CA ASP A 211 14.31 -24.37 -9.52
C ASP A 211 14.06 -23.06 -10.27
N VAL A 212 15.11 -22.26 -10.41
CA VAL A 212 15.08 -20.94 -11.08
C VAL A 212 15.91 -20.89 -12.35
N LYS A 213 16.59 -22.00 -12.72
CA LYS A 213 17.53 -22.01 -13.84
C LYS A 213 16.83 -21.74 -15.17
N GLY A 214 17.32 -20.71 -15.88
CA GLY A 214 16.78 -20.29 -17.18
C GLY A 214 15.40 -19.61 -17.10
N LYS A 215 14.90 -19.29 -15.89
CA LYS A 215 13.60 -18.66 -15.69
C LYS A 215 13.70 -17.13 -15.68
N ASP A 216 12.61 -16.47 -16.08
CA ASP A 216 12.37 -15.05 -15.88
C ASP A 216 11.61 -14.89 -14.56
N VAL A 217 12.29 -14.40 -13.52
CA VAL A 217 11.77 -14.42 -12.14
C VAL A 217 11.25 -13.07 -11.73
N VAL A 218 10.04 -13.03 -11.15
CA VAL A 218 9.47 -11.82 -10.51
C VAL A 218 9.29 -12.08 -9.02
N LEU A 219 10.04 -11.34 -8.21
CA LEU A 219 9.88 -11.28 -6.75
C LEU A 219 8.65 -10.42 -6.40
N ILE A 220 7.84 -10.88 -5.44
CA ILE A 220 6.63 -10.14 -5.00
C ILE A 220 6.66 -9.98 -3.49
N ASP A 221 6.52 -8.72 -3.04
CA ASP A 221 6.43 -8.39 -1.61
C ASP A 221 5.39 -7.29 -1.36
N ASP A 222 5.00 -7.08 -0.09
CA ASP A 222 4.11 -5.98 0.31
C ASP A 222 4.90 -4.69 0.64
N ILE A 223 6.03 -4.80 1.30
CA ILE A 223 6.81 -3.66 1.81
C ILE A 223 8.27 -3.75 1.36
N CYS A 224 8.72 -2.75 0.61
CA CYS A 224 10.13 -2.52 0.36
C CYS A 224 10.67 -1.47 1.35
N ASP A 225 11.28 -1.93 2.46
CA ASP A 225 11.84 -1.05 3.49
C ASP A 225 13.30 -0.69 3.15
N THR A 226 14.29 -1.43 3.65
CA THR A 226 15.71 -1.19 3.33
C THR A 226 16.14 -1.81 2.01
N ALA A 227 15.29 -2.55 1.34
CA ALA A 227 15.52 -3.39 0.16
C ALA A 227 16.52 -4.53 0.35
N ASN A 228 17.13 -4.70 1.54
CA ASN A 228 18.17 -5.70 1.78
C ASN A 228 17.70 -7.14 1.50
N THR A 229 16.52 -7.52 1.98
CA THR A 229 15.97 -8.89 1.77
C THR A 229 15.73 -9.12 0.28
N LEU A 230 15.10 -8.15 -0.37
CA LEU A 230 14.76 -8.24 -1.80
C LEU A 230 16.01 -8.35 -2.68
N CYS A 231 17.01 -7.49 -2.45
CA CYS A 231 18.26 -7.50 -3.21
C CYS A 231 19.08 -8.79 -2.99
N LYS A 232 19.11 -9.31 -1.76
CA LYS A 232 19.78 -10.60 -1.46
C LYS A 232 19.06 -11.77 -2.12
N ALA A 233 17.72 -11.79 -2.09
CA ALA A 233 16.94 -12.81 -2.80
C ALA A 233 17.20 -12.75 -4.31
N ALA A 234 17.20 -11.56 -4.89
CA ALA A 234 17.50 -11.36 -6.31
C ALA A 234 18.91 -11.84 -6.68
N ALA A 235 19.91 -11.50 -5.87
CA ALA A 235 21.29 -11.94 -6.09
C ALA A 235 21.43 -13.47 -6.07
N LEU A 236 20.82 -14.14 -5.09
CA LEU A 236 20.81 -15.60 -4.98
C LEU A 236 20.09 -16.25 -6.16
N ILE A 237 18.93 -15.73 -6.56
CA ILE A 237 18.17 -16.22 -7.72
C ILE A 237 19.02 -16.12 -9.00
N LYS A 238 19.70 -14.97 -9.18
CA LYS A 238 20.61 -14.77 -10.33
C LYS A 238 21.80 -15.71 -10.30
N GLU A 239 22.43 -15.92 -9.13
CA GLU A 239 23.52 -16.87 -8.91
C GLU A 239 23.12 -18.32 -9.27
N LYS A 240 21.86 -18.69 -8.97
CA LYS A 240 21.30 -20.02 -9.30
C LYS A 240 20.87 -20.15 -10.76
N GLY A 241 21.18 -19.17 -11.61
CA GLY A 241 21.07 -19.26 -13.06
C GLY A 241 19.74 -18.75 -13.65
N ALA A 242 19.01 -17.91 -12.95
CA ALA A 242 17.85 -17.22 -13.53
C ALA A 242 18.28 -16.31 -14.70
N LYS A 243 17.46 -16.28 -15.77
CA LYS A 243 17.68 -15.46 -16.98
C LYS A 243 17.55 -13.98 -16.65
N SER A 244 16.47 -13.61 -15.97
CA SER A 244 16.21 -12.25 -15.51
C SER A 244 15.59 -12.24 -14.10
N VAL A 245 15.77 -11.15 -13.36
CA VAL A 245 15.13 -10.98 -12.05
C VAL A 245 14.56 -9.57 -11.96
N ARG A 246 13.25 -9.48 -11.70
CA ARG A 246 12.50 -8.25 -11.44
C ARG A 246 11.78 -8.35 -10.11
N ALA A 247 11.26 -7.24 -9.64
CA ALA A 247 10.45 -7.23 -8.42
C ALA A 247 9.22 -6.34 -8.57
N VAL A 248 8.16 -6.68 -7.85
CA VAL A 248 7.01 -5.80 -7.61
C VAL A 248 6.77 -5.69 -6.10
N CYS A 249 6.45 -4.49 -5.61
CA CYS A 249 6.20 -4.26 -4.19
C CYS A 249 5.23 -3.10 -4.00
N THR A 250 4.23 -3.28 -3.15
CA THR A 250 3.14 -2.32 -2.99
C THR A 250 3.59 -1.06 -2.26
N HIS A 251 4.32 -1.19 -1.15
CA HIS A 251 4.62 -0.07 -0.27
C HIS A 251 6.11 0.30 -0.28
N PRO A 252 6.47 1.45 -0.92
CA PRO A 252 7.85 1.92 -1.00
C PRO A 252 8.26 2.70 0.26
N VAL A 253 8.49 2.02 1.37
CA VAL A 253 9.00 2.66 2.60
C VAL A 253 10.39 3.24 2.36
N LEU A 254 11.24 2.54 1.63
CA LEU A 254 12.56 2.96 1.11
C LEU A 254 13.43 3.69 2.13
N SER A 255 13.55 3.10 3.32
CA SER A 255 14.34 3.67 4.41
C SER A 255 15.84 3.42 4.26
N GLY A 256 16.64 4.23 4.95
CA GLY A 256 18.08 4.08 5.01
C GLY A 256 18.73 4.13 3.62
N LYS A 257 19.44 3.06 3.26
CA LYS A 257 20.17 2.92 1.97
C LYS A 257 19.35 2.21 0.88
N ALA A 258 18.02 2.17 0.99
CA ALA A 258 17.18 1.38 0.05
C ALA A 258 17.40 1.77 -1.41
N TYR A 259 17.47 3.05 -1.71
CA TYR A 259 17.72 3.55 -3.08
C TYR A 259 19.07 3.07 -3.63
N GLU A 260 20.13 3.22 -2.83
CA GLU A 260 21.48 2.74 -3.18
C GLU A 260 21.51 1.22 -3.37
N ASN A 261 20.86 0.48 -2.47
CA ASN A 261 20.77 -0.98 -2.55
C ASN A 261 20.05 -1.44 -3.83
N LEU A 262 18.96 -0.78 -4.21
CA LEU A 262 18.20 -1.11 -5.43
C LEU A 262 19.01 -0.82 -6.68
N GLU A 263 19.61 0.38 -6.80
CA GLU A 263 20.42 0.75 -7.97
C GLU A 263 21.64 -0.17 -8.16
N ASN A 264 22.28 -0.61 -7.06
CA ASN A 264 23.44 -1.52 -7.10
C ASN A 264 23.04 -3.01 -7.18
N SER A 265 21.76 -3.36 -7.15
CA SER A 265 21.30 -4.75 -7.17
C SER A 265 21.41 -5.38 -8.57
N VAL A 266 21.20 -6.68 -8.65
CA VAL A 266 21.06 -7.43 -9.90
C VAL A 266 19.64 -7.37 -10.49
N LEU A 267 18.72 -6.68 -9.85
CA LEU A 267 17.38 -6.46 -10.38
C LEU A 267 17.46 -5.68 -11.69
N GLU A 268 16.71 -6.09 -12.69
CA GLU A 268 16.53 -5.30 -13.92
C GLU A 268 15.62 -4.09 -13.65
N GLU A 269 14.55 -4.30 -12.87
CA GLU A 269 13.66 -3.25 -12.38
C GLU A 269 12.93 -3.69 -11.12
N ILE A 270 12.49 -2.71 -10.34
CA ILE A 270 11.48 -2.86 -9.28
C ILE A 270 10.31 -1.94 -9.57
N VAL A 271 9.10 -2.50 -9.56
CA VAL A 271 7.87 -1.74 -9.72
C VAL A 271 7.22 -1.56 -8.36
N LEU A 272 6.98 -0.31 -8.02
CA LEU A 272 6.42 0.12 -6.74
C LEU A 272 5.08 0.83 -6.98
N CYS A 273 4.17 0.79 -6.01
CA CYS A 273 3.01 1.66 -6.03
C CYS A 273 3.30 3.00 -5.33
N ASP A 274 2.52 4.04 -5.64
CA ASP A 274 2.67 5.37 -5.04
C ASP A 274 1.87 5.54 -3.73
N THR A 275 1.75 4.47 -2.95
CA THR A 275 1.11 4.48 -1.62
C THR A 275 1.86 5.31 -0.57
N ILE A 276 3.15 5.51 -0.78
CA ILE A 276 4.04 6.39 -0.02
C ILE A 276 4.80 7.24 -1.03
N PRO A 277 5.01 8.54 -0.78
CA PRO A 277 5.82 9.38 -1.67
C PRO A 277 7.24 8.85 -1.83
N ILE A 278 7.68 8.69 -3.07
CA ILE A 278 9.06 8.33 -3.40
C ILE A 278 9.88 9.62 -3.51
N LYS A 279 11.10 9.59 -2.97
CA LYS A 279 11.99 10.75 -3.04
C LYS A 279 12.30 11.12 -4.49
N ASN A 280 12.29 12.40 -4.79
CA ASN A 280 12.69 12.89 -6.11
C ASN A 280 14.13 12.47 -6.41
N GLY A 281 14.35 11.90 -7.58
CA GLY A 281 15.66 11.41 -8.03
C GLY A 281 15.55 10.73 -9.39
N ASN A 282 16.70 10.52 -10.02
CA ASN A 282 16.78 9.75 -11.26
C ASN A 282 17.21 8.31 -10.90
N TYR A 283 16.23 7.44 -10.71
CA TYR A 283 16.44 6.04 -10.36
C TYR A 283 16.20 5.18 -11.60
N SER A 284 17.25 4.50 -12.07
CA SER A 284 17.20 3.73 -13.33
C SER A 284 16.36 2.46 -13.21
N LYS A 285 16.25 1.92 -11.99
CA LYS A 285 15.58 0.64 -11.73
C LYS A 285 14.20 0.76 -11.10
N ILE A 286 13.81 1.95 -10.63
CA ILE A 286 12.53 2.15 -9.96
C ILE A 286 11.48 2.63 -10.96
N LYS A 287 10.42 1.84 -11.13
CA LYS A 287 9.22 2.20 -11.87
C LYS A 287 8.05 2.34 -10.90
N VAL A 288 7.17 3.29 -11.13
CA VAL A 288 6.01 3.54 -10.27
C VAL A 288 4.73 3.30 -11.05
N LEU A 289 3.83 2.52 -10.46
CA LEU A 289 2.44 2.38 -10.91
C LEU A 289 1.53 3.07 -9.90
N SER A 290 0.63 3.92 -10.39
CA SER A 290 -0.28 4.64 -9.51
C SER A 290 -1.42 3.75 -9.04
N VAL A 291 -1.84 3.98 -7.80
CA VAL A 291 -3.03 3.34 -7.19
C VAL A 291 -4.27 4.22 -7.28
N ASP A 292 -4.17 5.37 -7.94
CA ASP A 292 -5.19 6.41 -7.99
C ASP A 292 -6.54 5.94 -8.50
N ASN A 293 -6.58 5.27 -9.64
CA ASN A 293 -7.82 4.75 -10.24
C ASN A 293 -8.48 3.70 -9.35
N LEU A 294 -7.70 2.83 -8.70
CA LEU A 294 -8.23 1.82 -7.79
C LEU A 294 -8.90 2.46 -6.58
N PHE A 295 -8.23 3.42 -5.93
CA PHE A 295 -8.82 4.15 -4.80
C PHE A 295 -10.00 5.02 -5.22
N ALA A 296 -9.94 5.71 -6.36
CA ALA A 296 -11.05 6.51 -6.87
C ALA A 296 -12.30 5.66 -7.12
N ASN A 297 -12.14 4.49 -7.73
CA ASN A 297 -13.24 3.55 -7.95
C ASN A 297 -13.77 2.95 -6.64
N ALA A 298 -12.91 2.69 -5.66
CA ALA A 298 -13.31 2.25 -4.34
C ALA A 298 -14.12 3.34 -3.61
N ILE A 299 -13.68 4.61 -3.66
CA ILE A 299 -14.44 5.75 -3.13
C ILE A 299 -15.82 5.84 -3.80
N ARG A 300 -15.88 5.71 -5.14
CA ARG A 300 -17.14 5.72 -5.89
C ARG A 300 -18.05 4.58 -5.45
N SER A 301 -17.53 3.36 -5.34
CA SER A 301 -18.30 2.20 -4.87
C SER A 301 -18.88 2.41 -3.47
N VAL A 302 -18.11 3.01 -2.54
CA VAL A 302 -18.60 3.30 -1.18
C VAL A 302 -19.67 4.38 -1.18
N SER A 303 -19.50 5.45 -1.98
CA SER A 303 -20.46 6.58 -2.04
C SER A 303 -21.76 6.24 -2.78
N GLU A 304 -21.68 5.35 -3.76
CA GLU A 304 -22.82 4.93 -4.61
C GLU A 304 -23.43 3.59 -4.17
N PHE A 305 -23.03 3.06 -3.02
CA PHE A 305 -23.48 1.76 -2.49
C PHE A 305 -23.19 0.58 -3.42
N GLY A 306 -22.10 0.69 -4.21
CA GLY A 306 -21.61 -0.35 -5.09
C GLY A 306 -20.79 -1.41 -4.38
N SER A 307 -20.39 -2.45 -5.12
CA SER A 307 -19.57 -3.55 -4.60
C SER A 307 -18.08 -3.27 -4.75
N ILE A 308 -17.34 -3.30 -3.65
CA ILE A 308 -15.87 -3.24 -3.66
C ILE A 308 -15.26 -4.49 -4.29
N SER A 309 -15.86 -5.68 -4.09
CA SER A 309 -15.33 -6.93 -4.63
C SER A 309 -15.33 -6.99 -6.17
N SER A 310 -16.18 -6.21 -6.83
CA SER A 310 -16.15 -6.10 -8.30
C SER A 310 -14.86 -5.48 -8.84
N LEU A 311 -14.16 -4.67 -8.03
CA LEU A 311 -12.90 -4.03 -8.40
C LEU A 311 -11.74 -5.04 -8.55
N PHE A 312 -11.89 -6.25 -8.01
CA PHE A 312 -10.84 -7.29 -8.05
C PHE A 312 -11.08 -8.33 -9.15
N ASN A 313 -12.11 -8.16 -9.97
CA ASN A 313 -12.35 -8.99 -11.14
C ASN A 313 -11.38 -8.60 -12.25
N ILE A 314 -10.23 -9.30 -12.32
CA ILE A 314 -9.23 -9.12 -13.36
C ILE A 314 -9.75 -9.77 -14.65
N SER A 315 -10.73 -9.14 -15.31
CA SER A 315 -11.14 -9.48 -16.66
C SER A 315 -10.33 -8.66 -17.67
N ASP A 316 -10.11 -9.21 -18.87
CA ASP A 316 -9.29 -8.54 -19.91
C ASP A 316 -9.84 -7.16 -20.35
N SER A 317 -11.09 -6.85 -20.01
CA SER A 317 -11.69 -5.53 -20.24
C SER A 317 -11.22 -4.43 -19.29
N TYR A 318 -10.80 -4.78 -18.07
CA TYR A 318 -10.31 -3.82 -17.06
C TYR A 318 -8.86 -3.39 -17.31
N GLN A 319 -8.12 -4.13 -18.15
CA GLN A 319 -6.71 -3.86 -18.46
C GLN A 319 -6.52 -2.57 -19.28
N LYS A 320 -7.54 -2.09 -19.99
CA LYS A 320 -7.45 -0.91 -20.86
C LYS A 320 -7.64 0.43 -20.14
N GLU A 321 -8.17 0.42 -18.92
CA GLU A 321 -8.45 1.64 -18.15
C GLU A 321 -7.40 1.94 -17.06
N LEU A 322 -6.50 0.98 -16.77
CA LEU A 322 -5.49 1.11 -15.71
C LEU A 322 -4.06 1.37 -16.23
N ILE A 323 -3.86 1.35 -17.54
CA ILE A 323 -2.60 1.68 -18.25
C ILE A 323 -2.79 2.97 -19.03
#